data_a72ec687c963a8de8643ea786809fbf3
#
_entry.id   a72ec687c963a8de8643ea786809fbf3
#
_cell.length_a   1.000
_cell.length_b   1.000
_cell.length_c   1.000
_cell.angle_alpha   90.00
_cell.angle_beta   90.00
_cell.angle_gamma   90.00
#
_symmetry.space_group_name_H-M   'P 1'
#
loop_
_entity.id
_entity.type
_entity.pdbx_description
1 polymer ?
#
loop_
_entity_poly.entity_id
_entity_poly.type
_entity_poly.pdbx_seq_one_letter_code
_entity_poly.pdbx_strand_id
1 'polypeptide(L)' 'MKYRKKPVVIDAYQTDVEMDIETLEGTMHADIGDYIITGVKGEKYPCKPDIFEQTYEPVK' A
#
# COMPACT_ATOMS: atom_id res chain seq x y z
N MET A 1 -13.98 -10.49 24.78
CA MET A 1 -13.42 -9.14 24.86
C MET A 1 -13.46 -8.48 23.49
N LYS A 2 -13.56 -7.16 23.46
CA LYS A 2 -13.58 -6.41 22.21
C LYS A 2 -12.22 -5.74 22.00
N TYR A 3 -11.72 -5.80 20.76
CA TYR A 3 -10.45 -5.18 20.40
C TYR A 3 -10.66 -4.24 19.22
N ARG A 4 -9.87 -3.21 19.16
CA ARG A 4 -9.86 -2.25 18.06
C ARG A 4 -8.45 -2.23 17.44
N LYS A 5 -8.40 -2.28 16.11
CA LYS A 5 -7.14 -2.15 15.41
C LYS A 5 -6.58 -0.74 15.63
N LYS A 6 -5.31 -0.64 16.00
CA LYS A 6 -4.66 0.65 16.18
C LYS A 6 -4.53 1.36 14.83
N PRO A 7 -4.75 2.68 14.78
CA PRO A 7 -4.53 3.42 13.55
C PRO A 7 -3.04 3.42 13.20
N VAL A 8 -2.73 3.22 11.93
CA VAL A 8 -1.36 3.18 11.42
C VAL A 8 -1.27 4.17 10.27
N VAL A 9 -0.27 5.05 10.33
CA VAL A 9 0.04 5.98 9.25
C VAL A 9 1.08 5.31 8.36
N ILE A 10 0.81 5.28 7.06
CA ILE A 10 1.71 4.70 6.06
C ILE A 10 2.05 5.75 5.01
N ASP A 11 3.14 5.53 4.29
CA ASP A 11 3.46 6.32 3.11
C ASP A 11 2.96 5.58 1.88
N ALA A 12 2.38 6.32 0.95
CA ALA A 12 1.90 5.75 -0.30
C ALA A 12 1.98 6.78 -1.41
N TYR A 13 2.20 6.29 -2.63
CA TYR A 13 2.11 7.14 -3.81
C TYR A 13 1.53 6.33 -4.96
N GLN A 14 0.91 7.02 -5.89
CA GLN A 14 0.34 6.39 -7.09
C GLN A 14 1.41 6.38 -8.16
N THR A 15 1.77 5.19 -8.66
CA THR A 15 2.84 5.08 -9.64
C THR A 15 2.34 5.43 -11.05
N ASP A 16 3.19 6.08 -11.82
CA ASP A 16 2.95 6.37 -13.23
C ASP A 16 3.76 5.46 -14.17
N VAL A 17 4.41 4.45 -13.60
CA VAL A 17 5.18 3.45 -14.36
C VAL A 17 4.89 2.07 -13.83
N GLU A 18 5.00 1.05 -14.71
CA GLU A 18 4.96 -0.34 -14.28
C GLU A 18 6.27 -0.69 -13.57
N MET A 19 6.17 -1.50 -12.52
CA MET A 19 7.36 -1.95 -11.80
C MET A 19 7.11 -3.27 -11.09
N ASP A 20 8.17 -4.00 -10.82
CA ASP A 20 8.13 -5.18 -9.95
C ASP A 20 8.64 -4.79 -8.58
N ILE A 21 7.96 -5.25 -7.54
CA ILE A 21 8.27 -4.92 -6.16
C ILE A 21 8.55 -6.20 -5.40
N GLU A 22 9.72 -6.25 -4.74
CA GLU A 22 10.02 -7.35 -3.84
C GLU A 22 9.23 -7.18 -2.55
N THR A 23 8.41 -8.17 -2.23
CA THR A 23 7.63 -8.19 -1.00
C THR A 23 8.03 -9.40 -0.17
N LEU A 24 7.53 -9.47 1.06
CA LEU A 24 7.77 -10.62 1.93
C LEU A 24 7.18 -11.91 1.35
N GLU A 25 6.20 -11.79 0.47
CA GLU A 25 5.54 -12.93 -0.18
C GLU A 25 6.10 -13.23 -1.56
N GLY A 26 7.18 -12.54 -1.98
CA GLY A 26 7.79 -12.68 -3.29
C GLY A 26 7.64 -11.42 -4.13
N THR A 27 7.98 -11.51 -5.41
CA THR A 27 7.90 -10.38 -6.32
C THR A 27 6.46 -10.17 -6.77
N MET A 28 5.97 -8.94 -6.64
CA MET A 28 4.64 -8.54 -7.09
C MET A 28 4.77 -7.47 -8.16
N HIS A 29 3.88 -7.52 -9.17
CA HIS A 29 3.86 -6.55 -10.25
C HIS A 29 2.87 -5.43 -9.95
N ALA A 30 3.32 -4.18 -10.12
CA ALA A 30 2.48 -3.00 -10.02
C ALA A 30 2.27 -2.42 -11.42
N ASP A 31 1.00 -2.14 -11.75
CA ASP A 31 0.65 -1.48 -13.00
C ASP A 31 0.61 0.02 -12.84
N ILE A 32 0.63 0.74 -13.95
CA ILE A 32 0.43 2.19 -13.95
C ILE A 32 -0.89 2.51 -13.26
N GLY A 33 -0.86 3.43 -12.30
CA GLY A 33 -2.04 3.82 -11.54
C GLY A 33 -2.21 3.09 -10.22
N ASP A 34 -1.45 2.02 -9.98
CA ASP A 34 -1.47 1.34 -8.69
C ASP A 34 -0.80 2.18 -7.63
N TYR A 35 -1.20 1.99 -6.37
CA TYR A 35 -0.54 2.64 -5.24
C TYR A 35 0.59 1.76 -4.73
N ILE A 36 1.72 2.39 -4.44
CA ILE A 36 2.86 1.73 -3.82
C ILE A 36 2.89 2.15 -2.37
N ILE A 37 2.68 1.19 -1.48
CA ILE A 37 2.57 1.43 -0.04
C ILE A 37 3.88 1.06 0.63
N THR A 38 4.36 1.93 1.51
CA THR A 38 5.49 1.62 2.39
C THR A 38 4.94 1.49 3.80
N GLY A 39 5.04 0.30 4.36
CA GLY A 39 4.57 0.03 5.71
C GLY A 39 5.53 0.54 6.78
N VAL A 40 5.12 0.37 8.03
CA VAL A 40 5.85 0.92 9.19
C VAL A 40 7.25 0.33 9.37
N LYS A 41 7.49 -0.85 8.82
CA LYS A 41 8.81 -1.52 8.91
C LYS A 41 9.62 -1.34 7.63
N GLY A 42 9.18 -0.49 6.73
CA GLY A 42 9.86 -0.25 5.46
C GLY A 42 9.51 -1.23 4.36
N GLU A 43 8.62 -2.18 4.60
CA GLU A 43 8.16 -3.11 3.59
C GLU A 43 7.31 -2.39 2.54
N LYS A 44 7.45 -2.81 1.28
CA LYS A 44 6.71 -2.20 0.17
C LYS A 44 5.82 -3.23 -0.52
N TYR A 45 4.65 -2.78 -0.96
CA TYR A 45 3.73 -3.63 -1.71
C TYR A 45 2.77 -2.78 -2.55
N PRO A 46 2.29 -3.35 -3.68
CA PRO A 46 1.34 -2.63 -4.54
C PRO A 46 -0.08 -2.84 -4.05
N CYS A 47 -0.94 -1.87 -4.36
CA CYS A 47 -2.36 -1.94 -4.04
C CYS A 47 -3.16 -1.32 -5.17
N LYS A 48 -4.23 -1.99 -5.59
CA LYS A 48 -5.10 -1.46 -6.63
C LYS A 48 -5.80 -0.19 -6.16
N PRO A 49 -6.02 0.80 -7.06
CA PRO A 49 -6.57 2.10 -6.67
C PRO A 49 -7.93 2.01 -5.97
N ASP A 50 -8.84 1.18 -6.45
CA ASP A 50 -10.16 1.02 -5.85
C ASP A 50 -10.09 0.43 -4.46
N ILE A 51 -9.23 -0.56 -4.25
CA ILE A 51 -9.02 -1.18 -2.95
C ILE A 51 -8.35 -0.18 -2.01
N PHE A 52 -7.37 0.58 -2.51
CA PHE A 52 -6.68 1.59 -1.71
C PHE A 52 -7.66 2.64 -1.18
N GLU A 53 -8.53 3.14 -2.04
CA GLU A 53 -9.50 4.17 -1.67
C GLU A 53 -10.51 3.67 -0.63
N GLN A 54 -10.82 2.38 -0.64
CA GLN A 54 -11.72 1.78 0.35
C GLN A 54 -11.04 1.53 1.70
N THR A 55 -9.72 1.36 1.70
CA THR A 55 -8.97 0.95 2.88
C THR A 55 -8.29 2.11 3.59
N TYR A 56 -7.83 3.11 2.84
CA TYR A 56 -7.05 4.21 3.36
C TYR A 56 -7.69 5.54 3.03
N GLU A 57 -7.39 6.55 3.85
CA GLU A 57 -7.81 7.92 3.60
C GLU A 57 -6.62 8.85 3.82
N PRO A 58 -6.59 10.02 3.13
CA PRO A 58 -5.49 10.97 3.31
C PRO A 58 -5.43 11.49 4.73
N VAL A 59 -4.22 11.64 5.24
CA VAL A 59 -3.97 12.30 6.53
C VAL A 59 -3.78 13.78 6.24
N LYS A 60 -4.57 14.61 6.93
CA LYS A 60 -4.51 16.06 6.77
C LYS A 60 -3.71 16.72 7.88
#